data_d79eed2c450cd7ce15e5a5ef01a8dd01
#
_entry.id   d79eed2c450cd7ce15e5a5ef01a8dd01
#
_cell.length_a   1.000
_cell.length_b   1.000
_cell.length_c   1.000
_cell.angle_alpha   90.00
_cell.angle_beta   90.00
_cell.angle_gamma   90.00
#
_symmetry.space_group_name_H-M   'P 1'
#
loop_
_entity.id
_entity.type
_entity.pdbx_description
1 polymer ?
#
loop_
_entity_poly.entity_id
_entity_poly.type
_entity_poly.pdbx_seq_one_letter_code
_entity_poly.pdbx_strand_id
1 'polypeptide(L)'
;PPEYNGYKVYWEDGAQITAPKDKQIITEVLNVTDFNTVKTMDKEAAKAAGLYNVIGSDLDDAYIAELKKQIVNPDVIKEMGKTMTVVYTPLHGTGNIPARRVLKEIGFENVYVVPEQELPDGNFPTVSYPNPEDPAAFTLALKLAKEKNADVVLATDPDADRLGVYAKDSKTGEYVSFTGNMSGMLIAEYLLSQKKAKGLIPANGALVKTIVSTNMADAVAKEYNLKLIEVLTGFKYIGEQIKFFEQQHTYEYMFGFEESYGCLVGTHARDKDAIVAVMALCEAAAYYKKQGLTLWDQMVNIYEKYGYYREGLKSITLKGVEGVAKIKEMLDNLREHTPEKFGDFTVLSARDYDRDVIVDMKTGEKKPTGLPKSNVLYYDLNDGAWCCARPSGT
;
A
#
# COMPACT_ATOMS: atom_id res chain seq x y z
N PRO A 1 1.75 17.71 3.93
CA PRO A 1 2.24 18.92 4.62
C PRO A 1 2.58 20.03 3.62
N PRO A 2 2.44 21.34 3.97
CA PRO A 2 2.68 22.43 3.05
C PRO A 2 4.15 22.54 2.56
N GLU A 3 5.08 21.91 3.25
CA GLU A 3 6.49 21.84 2.86
C GLU A 3 6.76 20.83 1.73
N TYR A 4 5.81 19.95 1.45
CA TYR A 4 5.93 18.93 0.41
C TYR A 4 5.04 19.27 -0.78
N ASN A 5 5.61 19.14 -1.96
CA ASN A 5 4.90 19.35 -3.21
C ASN A 5 5.15 18.14 -4.12
N GLY A 6 4.09 17.45 -4.51
CA GLY A 6 4.16 16.30 -5.37
C GLY A 6 3.11 16.36 -6.48
N TYR A 7 3.45 15.83 -7.65
CA TYR A 7 2.56 15.75 -8.79
C TYR A 7 2.66 14.36 -9.41
N LYS A 8 1.57 13.58 -9.32
CA LYS A 8 1.46 12.28 -9.98
C LYS A 8 0.69 12.45 -11.30
N VAL A 9 1.21 11.91 -12.38
CA VAL A 9 0.57 11.95 -13.69
C VAL A 9 0.03 10.57 -14.03
N TYR A 10 -1.25 10.51 -14.38
CA TYR A 10 -1.93 9.30 -14.83
C TYR A 10 -2.26 9.42 -16.32
N TRP A 11 -2.30 8.30 -17.03
CA TRP A 11 -2.59 8.26 -18.45
C TRP A 11 -4.02 7.81 -18.72
N GLU A 12 -4.37 7.68 -20.00
CA GLU A 12 -5.72 7.28 -20.46
C GLU A 12 -6.18 5.90 -19.95
N ASP A 13 -5.24 5.05 -19.55
CA ASP A 13 -5.51 3.73 -18.97
C ASP A 13 -5.74 3.77 -17.44
N GLY A 14 -5.76 4.97 -16.86
CA GLY A 14 -5.94 5.16 -15.41
C GLY A 14 -4.72 4.79 -14.55
N ALA A 15 -3.58 4.41 -15.18
CA ALA A 15 -2.35 4.07 -14.47
C ALA A 15 -1.40 5.27 -14.38
N GLN A 16 -0.63 5.33 -13.29
CA GLN A 16 0.50 6.27 -13.21
C GLN A 16 1.50 5.94 -14.31
N ILE A 17 2.00 6.99 -14.97
CA ILE A 17 2.93 6.84 -16.10
C ILE A 17 4.23 6.15 -15.69
N THR A 18 4.68 5.25 -16.58
CA THR A 18 5.99 4.59 -16.52
C THR A 18 6.84 5.01 -17.73
N ALA A 19 8.07 4.51 -17.83
CA ALA A 19 8.92 4.78 -18.99
C ALA A 19 8.26 4.34 -20.31
N PRO A 20 8.43 5.09 -21.41
CA PRO A 20 9.26 6.29 -21.56
C PRO A 20 8.54 7.61 -21.26
N LYS A 21 7.22 7.60 -21.00
CA LYS A 21 6.37 8.80 -20.87
C LYS A 21 6.78 9.67 -19.68
N ASP A 22 7.16 9.06 -18.56
CA ASP A 22 7.66 9.77 -17.38
C ASP A 22 8.86 10.66 -17.71
N LYS A 23 9.85 10.12 -18.46
CA LYS A 23 11.02 10.88 -18.92
C LYS A 23 10.67 11.97 -19.93
N GLN A 24 9.74 11.70 -20.84
CA GLN A 24 9.29 12.67 -21.82
C GLN A 24 8.64 13.88 -21.15
N ILE A 25 7.71 13.64 -20.21
CA ILE A 25 7.00 14.71 -19.49
C ILE A 25 7.95 15.51 -18.60
N ILE A 26 8.81 14.86 -17.82
CA ILE A 26 9.74 15.59 -16.97
C ILE A 26 10.73 16.42 -17.77
N THR A 27 11.12 15.97 -18.96
CA THR A 27 11.97 16.74 -19.87
C THR A 27 11.29 18.04 -20.30
N GLU A 28 10.01 18.00 -20.65
CA GLU A 28 9.26 19.21 -21.01
C GLU A 28 9.08 20.15 -19.80
N VAL A 29 8.85 19.61 -18.61
CA VAL A 29 8.80 20.42 -17.37
C VAL A 29 10.12 21.13 -17.12
N LEU A 30 11.27 20.44 -17.27
CA LEU A 30 12.60 21.02 -17.07
C LEU A 30 12.98 22.04 -18.14
N ASN A 31 12.37 22.01 -19.33
CA ASN A 31 12.54 22.99 -20.38
C ASN A 31 11.87 24.34 -20.06
N VAL A 32 10.97 24.40 -19.08
CA VAL A 32 10.35 25.64 -18.63
C VAL A 32 11.32 26.37 -17.70
N THR A 33 12.11 27.25 -18.25
CA THR A 33 13.10 28.08 -17.51
C THR A 33 12.54 29.43 -17.05
N ASP A 34 11.48 29.93 -17.69
CA ASP A 34 10.77 31.15 -17.32
C ASP A 34 9.29 30.82 -17.02
N PHE A 35 8.92 30.87 -15.74
CA PHE A 35 7.55 30.60 -15.29
C PHE A 35 6.52 31.62 -15.82
N ASN A 36 6.93 32.82 -16.26
CA ASN A 36 6.02 33.79 -16.88
C ASN A 36 5.49 33.34 -18.24
N THR A 37 6.12 32.34 -18.86
CA THR A 37 5.64 31.73 -20.11
C THR A 37 4.50 30.74 -19.89
N VAL A 38 4.23 30.33 -18.64
CA VAL A 38 3.14 29.41 -18.30
C VAL A 38 1.80 30.08 -18.53
N LYS A 39 1.00 29.52 -19.43
CA LYS A 39 -0.34 30.04 -19.74
C LYS A 39 -1.30 29.78 -18.59
N THR A 40 -1.97 30.81 -18.14
CA THR A 40 -3.00 30.74 -17.11
C THR A 40 -4.30 31.30 -17.63
N MET A 41 -5.41 30.93 -16.99
CA MET A 41 -6.76 31.41 -17.32
C MET A 41 -7.52 31.69 -16.01
N ASP A 42 -8.37 32.69 -16.03
CA ASP A 42 -9.29 32.95 -14.94
C ASP A 42 -10.26 31.77 -14.73
N LYS A 43 -10.58 31.48 -13.49
CA LYS A 43 -11.39 30.30 -13.13
C LYS A 43 -12.79 30.34 -13.74
N GLU A 44 -13.46 31.50 -13.73
CA GLU A 44 -14.82 31.62 -14.27
C GLU A 44 -14.80 31.57 -15.80
N ALA A 45 -13.77 32.13 -16.44
CA ALA A 45 -13.56 31.97 -17.87
C ALA A 45 -13.31 30.51 -18.25
N ALA A 46 -12.52 29.79 -17.45
CA ALA A 46 -12.26 28.35 -17.65
C ALA A 46 -13.55 27.50 -17.51
N LYS A 47 -14.40 27.82 -16.53
CA LYS A 47 -15.71 27.17 -16.37
C LYS A 47 -16.60 27.43 -17.57
N ALA A 48 -16.71 28.69 -18.01
CA ALA A 48 -17.50 29.08 -19.17
C ALA A 48 -17.04 28.39 -20.46
N ALA A 49 -15.72 28.16 -20.60
CA ALA A 49 -15.13 27.45 -21.72
C ALA A 49 -15.21 25.90 -21.60
N GLY A 50 -15.78 25.34 -20.52
CA GLY A 50 -15.84 23.92 -20.26
C GLY A 50 -14.49 23.26 -19.92
N LEU A 51 -13.48 24.06 -19.57
CA LEU A 51 -12.14 23.60 -19.23
C LEU A 51 -11.97 23.33 -17.73
N TYR A 52 -12.90 23.80 -16.90
CA TYR A 52 -12.93 23.56 -15.45
C TYR A 52 -14.30 22.96 -15.09
N ASN A 53 -14.30 21.69 -14.72
CA ASN A 53 -15.49 20.96 -14.36
C ASN A 53 -15.35 20.46 -12.90
N VAL A 54 -16.38 20.65 -12.11
CA VAL A 54 -16.49 20.04 -10.78
C VAL A 54 -17.22 18.72 -10.96
N ILE A 55 -16.53 17.61 -10.71
CA ILE A 55 -17.14 16.28 -10.71
C ILE A 55 -17.92 16.09 -9.41
N GLY A 56 -19.05 15.40 -9.47
CA GLY A 56 -19.99 15.26 -8.37
C GLY A 56 -20.30 13.82 -8.02
N SER A 57 -21.47 13.63 -7.41
CA SER A 57 -21.94 12.34 -6.88
C SER A 57 -21.95 11.20 -7.91
N ASP A 58 -22.10 11.51 -9.19
CA ASP A 58 -22.17 10.49 -10.25
C ASP A 58 -20.88 9.62 -10.30
N LEU A 59 -19.73 10.26 -10.11
CA LEU A 59 -18.45 9.55 -10.05
C LEU A 59 -18.26 8.82 -8.71
N ASP A 60 -18.67 9.45 -7.61
CA ASP A 60 -18.65 8.81 -6.30
C ASP A 60 -19.54 7.56 -6.28
N ASP A 61 -20.73 7.65 -6.88
CA ASP A 61 -21.68 6.52 -6.97
C ASP A 61 -21.10 5.38 -7.81
N ALA A 62 -20.48 5.69 -8.95
CA ALA A 62 -19.82 4.71 -9.80
C ALA A 62 -18.66 4.05 -9.06
N TYR A 63 -17.83 4.83 -8.38
CA TYR A 63 -16.70 4.32 -7.59
C TYR A 63 -17.17 3.39 -6.47
N ILE A 64 -18.13 3.80 -5.64
CA ILE A 64 -18.68 2.97 -4.56
C ILE A 64 -19.31 1.67 -5.11
N ALA A 65 -19.96 1.75 -6.27
CA ALA A 65 -20.51 0.57 -6.92
C ALA A 65 -19.43 -0.44 -7.33
N GLU A 66 -18.28 0.03 -7.83
CA GLU A 66 -17.13 -0.83 -8.15
C GLU A 66 -16.51 -1.46 -6.89
N LEU A 67 -16.38 -0.69 -5.81
CA LEU A 67 -15.88 -1.22 -4.54
C LEU A 67 -16.77 -2.37 -4.02
N LYS A 68 -18.07 -2.19 -4.05
CA LYS A 68 -19.03 -3.20 -3.58
C LYS A 68 -18.95 -4.54 -4.33
N LYS A 69 -18.48 -4.55 -5.58
CA LYS A 69 -18.23 -5.78 -6.34
C LYS A 69 -17.10 -6.63 -5.75
N GLN A 70 -16.23 -6.03 -4.94
CA GLN A 70 -15.11 -6.72 -4.30
C GLN A 70 -15.51 -7.46 -3.01
N ILE A 71 -16.72 -7.27 -2.51
CA ILE A 71 -17.22 -7.96 -1.32
C ILE A 71 -17.34 -9.47 -1.61
N VAL A 72 -16.74 -10.29 -0.75
CA VAL A 72 -16.75 -11.74 -0.90
C VAL A 72 -17.87 -12.40 -0.08
N ASN A 73 -18.14 -11.90 1.13
CA ASN A 73 -19.11 -12.47 2.08
C ASN A 73 -20.15 -11.44 2.56
N PRO A 74 -21.07 -11.00 1.71
CA PRO A 74 -22.05 -9.96 2.08
C PRO A 74 -22.95 -10.39 3.25
N ASP A 75 -23.24 -11.67 3.42
CA ASP A 75 -24.09 -12.15 4.52
C ASP A 75 -23.40 -12.01 5.87
N VAL A 76 -22.09 -12.15 5.93
CA VAL A 76 -21.33 -11.90 7.16
C VAL A 76 -21.43 -10.43 7.58
N ILE A 77 -21.35 -9.51 6.63
CA ILE A 77 -21.49 -8.07 6.91
C ILE A 77 -22.90 -7.77 7.42
N LYS A 78 -23.96 -8.33 6.82
CA LYS A 78 -25.35 -8.17 7.29
C LYS A 78 -25.55 -8.64 8.72
N GLU A 79 -24.88 -9.72 9.11
CA GLU A 79 -25.01 -10.32 10.44
C GLU A 79 -24.20 -9.56 11.48
N MET A 80 -22.95 -9.22 11.16
CA MET A 80 -21.97 -8.68 12.12
C MET A 80 -21.84 -7.16 12.08
N GLY A 81 -22.24 -6.49 11.00
CA GLY A 81 -22.06 -5.05 10.82
C GLY A 81 -22.71 -4.18 11.90
N LYS A 82 -23.78 -4.67 12.51
CA LYS A 82 -24.47 -3.99 13.63
C LYS A 82 -23.73 -4.14 14.97
N THR A 83 -22.90 -5.15 15.11
CA THR A 83 -22.20 -5.48 16.37
C THR A 83 -20.71 -5.11 16.31
N MET A 84 -20.19 -4.92 15.11
CA MET A 84 -18.81 -4.44 14.94
C MET A 84 -18.69 -2.96 15.24
N THR A 85 -17.64 -2.61 15.96
CA THR A 85 -17.27 -1.23 16.27
C THR A 85 -15.96 -0.88 15.58
N VAL A 86 -16.01 0.10 14.69
CA VAL A 86 -14.87 0.60 13.91
C VAL A 86 -14.56 2.03 14.37
N VAL A 87 -13.31 2.32 14.69
CA VAL A 87 -12.82 3.69 14.82
C VAL A 87 -12.00 4.02 13.59
N TYR A 88 -12.26 5.17 13.00
CA TYR A 88 -11.61 5.61 11.78
C TYR A 88 -11.08 7.04 11.90
N THR A 89 -9.90 7.29 11.35
CA THR A 89 -9.40 8.64 11.13
C THR A 89 -8.92 8.84 9.69
N PRO A 90 -9.39 9.91 9.02
CA PRO A 90 -8.86 10.29 7.71
C PRO A 90 -7.57 11.10 7.79
N LEU A 91 -7.03 11.37 8.97
CA LEU A 91 -5.87 12.24 9.20
C LEU A 91 -5.98 13.57 8.44
N HIS A 92 -7.13 14.25 8.57
CA HIS A 92 -7.48 15.49 7.85
C HIS A 92 -7.51 15.37 6.32
N GLY A 93 -7.59 14.14 5.79
CA GLY A 93 -7.49 13.86 4.37
C GLY A 93 -8.82 13.60 3.66
N THR A 94 -8.70 13.18 2.42
CA THR A 94 -9.83 12.98 1.48
C THR A 94 -10.63 11.70 1.74
N GLY A 95 -10.07 10.74 2.50
CA GLY A 95 -10.70 9.46 2.78
C GLY A 95 -11.97 9.52 3.63
N ASN A 96 -12.24 10.63 4.32
CA ASN A 96 -13.36 10.77 5.26
C ASN A 96 -14.72 10.36 4.65
N ILE A 97 -15.11 11.01 3.57
CA ILE A 97 -16.41 10.79 2.95
C ILE A 97 -16.53 9.39 2.34
N PRO A 98 -15.63 8.94 1.45
CA PRO A 98 -15.77 7.66 0.79
C PRO A 98 -15.66 6.46 1.74
N ALA A 99 -14.76 6.48 2.74
CA ALA A 99 -14.65 5.39 3.70
C ALA A 99 -15.92 5.24 4.55
N ARG A 100 -16.43 6.31 5.08
CA ARG A 100 -17.70 6.30 5.87
C ARG A 100 -18.87 5.88 5.01
N ARG A 101 -18.93 6.37 3.78
CA ARG A 101 -20.00 6.05 2.84
C ARG A 101 -20.01 4.56 2.52
N VAL A 102 -18.87 3.99 2.09
CA VAL A 102 -18.81 2.56 1.73
C VAL A 102 -19.17 1.69 2.92
N LEU A 103 -18.61 1.94 4.10
CA LEU A 103 -18.90 1.16 5.30
C LEU A 103 -20.38 1.22 5.68
N LYS A 104 -21.00 2.40 5.66
CA LYS A 104 -22.43 2.57 5.92
C LYS A 104 -23.30 1.82 4.90
N GLU A 105 -23.00 1.97 3.62
CA GLU A 105 -23.80 1.37 2.54
C GLU A 105 -23.72 -0.16 2.50
N ILE A 106 -22.62 -0.75 2.99
CA ILE A 106 -22.52 -2.22 3.09
C ILE A 106 -23.07 -2.78 4.40
N GLY A 107 -23.34 -1.92 5.42
CA GLY A 107 -24.06 -2.33 6.62
C GLY A 107 -23.33 -2.21 7.95
N PHE A 108 -22.19 -1.51 8.01
CA PHE A 108 -21.54 -1.19 9.30
C PHE A 108 -22.20 0.03 9.93
N GLU A 109 -22.82 -0.15 11.11
CA GLU A 109 -23.59 0.90 11.80
C GLU A 109 -22.75 1.66 12.83
N ASN A 110 -21.75 1.02 13.45
CA ASN A 110 -20.95 1.61 14.53
C ASN A 110 -19.58 2.04 14.03
N VAL A 111 -19.53 3.04 13.17
CA VAL A 111 -18.32 3.67 12.64
C VAL A 111 -18.13 5.02 13.30
N TYR A 112 -17.11 5.15 14.15
CA TYR A 112 -16.80 6.38 14.89
C TYR A 112 -15.56 7.04 14.28
N VAL A 113 -15.74 8.27 13.82
CA VAL A 113 -14.63 9.07 13.26
C VAL A 113 -14.03 9.92 14.37
N VAL A 114 -12.70 10.07 14.36
CA VAL A 114 -11.98 10.96 15.28
C VAL A 114 -12.37 12.41 14.98
N PRO A 115 -13.10 13.11 15.86
CA PRO A 115 -13.68 14.42 15.53
C PRO A 115 -12.62 15.48 15.18
N GLU A 116 -11.48 15.45 15.87
CA GLU A 116 -10.40 16.43 15.70
C GLU A 116 -9.65 16.24 14.36
N GLN A 117 -9.81 15.09 13.71
CA GLN A 117 -9.12 14.74 12.46
C GLN A 117 -10.08 14.54 11.28
N GLU A 118 -11.38 14.72 11.51
CA GLU A 118 -12.44 14.47 10.53
C GLU A 118 -12.39 15.42 9.33
N LEU A 119 -12.24 16.72 9.61
CA LEU A 119 -12.29 17.71 8.55
C LEU A 119 -10.93 17.90 7.87
N PRO A 120 -10.93 18.13 6.56
CA PRO A 120 -9.69 18.44 5.82
C PRO A 120 -9.01 19.70 6.38
N ASP A 121 -7.72 19.59 6.69
CA ASP A 121 -6.88 20.71 7.08
C ASP A 121 -5.45 20.48 6.57
N GLY A 122 -5.00 21.31 5.63
CA GLY A 122 -3.66 21.22 5.04
C GLY A 122 -2.51 21.53 5.99
N ASN A 123 -2.80 22.07 7.19
CA ASN A 123 -1.80 22.32 8.24
C ASN A 123 -1.62 21.11 9.18
N PHE A 124 -2.51 20.09 9.11
CA PHE A 124 -2.44 18.88 9.92
C PHE A 124 -2.23 19.12 11.42
N PRO A 125 -3.09 19.93 12.09
CA PRO A 125 -2.80 20.48 13.43
C PRO A 125 -2.69 19.44 14.54
N THR A 126 -3.14 18.21 14.31
CA THR A 126 -3.16 17.12 15.31
C THR A 126 -2.00 16.14 15.17
N VAL A 127 -1.22 16.22 14.10
CA VAL A 127 -0.11 15.30 13.80
C VAL A 127 1.09 16.05 13.23
N SER A 128 2.28 15.65 13.60
CA SER A 128 3.52 16.19 13.02
C SER A 128 3.77 15.65 11.61
N TYR A 129 3.27 14.44 11.33
CA TYR A 129 3.38 13.79 10.04
C TYR A 129 2.11 12.95 9.78
N PRO A 130 1.27 13.30 8.80
CA PRO A 130 0.00 12.62 8.53
C PRO A 130 0.23 11.31 7.75
N ASN A 131 0.94 10.36 8.36
CA ASN A 131 1.26 9.07 7.77
C ASN A 131 0.82 7.95 8.73
N PRO A 132 -0.02 7.00 8.30
CA PRO A 132 -0.47 5.88 9.13
C PRO A 132 0.65 4.88 9.49
N GLU A 133 1.86 5.02 8.95
CA GLU A 133 3.05 4.30 9.42
C GLU A 133 3.56 4.83 10.77
N ASP A 134 3.26 6.10 11.09
CA ASP A 134 3.65 6.71 12.36
C ASP A 134 2.66 6.35 13.47
N PRO A 135 3.07 5.64 14.54
CA PRO A 135 2.20 5.34 15.67
C PRO A 135 1.60 6.60 16.33
N ALA A 136 2.29 7.74 16.27
CA ALA A 136 1.80 9.01 16.83
C ALA A 136 0.52 9.50 16.13
N ALA A 137 0.34 9.17 14.84
CA ALA A 137 -0.86 9.51 14.09
C ALA A 137 -2.14 8.85 14.65
N PHE A 138 -1.98 7.72 15.35
CA PHE A 138 -3.10 6.98 15.97
C PHE A 138 -3.46 7.41 17.40
N THR A 139 -2.75 8.35 18.00
CA THR A 139 -2.94 8.71 19.42
C THR A 139 -4.40 9.03 19.75
N LEU A 140 -5.07 9.86 18.97
CA LEU A 140 -6.48 10.22 19.18
C LEU A 140 -7.42 9.06 18.83
N ALA A 141 -7.13 8.33 17.77
CA ALA A 141 -7.94 7.19 17.36
C ALA A 141 -7.90 6.05 18.38
N LEU A 142 -6.75 5.76 18.98
CA LEU A 142 -6.61 4.76 20.04
C LEU A 142 -7.31 5.17 21.33
N LYS A 143 -7.31 6.47 21.66
CA LYS A 143 -8.09 6.99 22.79
C LYS A 143 -9.59 6.75 22.55
N LEU A 144 -10.11 7.15 21.41
CA LEU A 144 -11.50 6.92 21.03
C LEU A 144 -11.84 5.42 20.97
N ALA A 145 -10.93 4.59 20.48
CA ALA A 145 -11.10 3.14 20.42
C ALA A 145 -11.28 2.51 21.80
N LYS A 146 -10.52 2.94 22.79
CA LYS A 146 -10.69 2.49 24.18
C LYS A 146 -12.05 2.91 24.75
N GLU A 147 -12.49 4.15 24.49
CA GLU A 147 -13.81 4.64 24.93
C GLU A 147 -14.97 3.88 24.27
N LYS A 148 -14.86 3.53 23.00
CA LYS A 148 -15.89 2.82 22.23
C LYS A 148 -15.75 1.31 22.29
N ASN A 149 -14.71 0.78 22.91
CA ASN A 149 -14.36 -0.63 22.89
C ASN A 149 -14.29 -1.20 21.46
N ALA A 150 -13.58 -0.50 20.57
CA ALA A 150 -13.54 -0.80 19.15
C ALA A 150 -12.90 -2.17 18.87
N ASP A 151 -13.40 -2.85 17.84
CA ASP A 151 -12.81 -4.10 17.34
C ASP A 151 -11.57 -3.80 16.49
N VAL A 152 -11.62 -2.70 15.71
CA VAL A 152 -10.56 -2.30 14.79
C VAL A 152 -10.44 -0.77 14.73
N VAL A 153 -9.20 -0.29 14.55
CA VAL A 153 -8.88 1.12 14.41
C VAL A 153 -8.16 1.31 13.08
N LEU A 154 -8.66 2.22 12.26
CA LEU A 154 -8.21 2.44 10.90
C LEU A 154 -7.79 3.89 10.71
N ALA A 155 -6.70 4.10 9.97
CA ALA A 155 -6.28 5.43 9.53
C ALA A 155 -5.90 5.41 8.05
N THR A 156 -6.43 6.35 7.28
CA THR A 156 -5.92 6.62 5.92
C THR A 156 -5.01 7.83 5.93
N ASP A 157 -4.02 7.84 5.05
CA ASP A 157 -3.25 9.04 4.78
C ASP A 157 -4.09 10.10 4.03
N PRO A 158 -3.59 11.34 3.85
CA PRO A 158 -4.39 12.43 3.31
C PRO A 158 -4.93 12.24 1.90
N ASP A 159 -4.23 11.51 1.02
CA ASP A 159 -4.69 11.18 -0.34
C ASP A 159 -5.41 9.82 -0.41
N ALA A 160 -5.58 9.14 0.74
CA ALA A 160 -6.34 7.91 0.92
C ALA A 160 -5.85 6.74 0.03
N ASP A 161 -4.54 6.63 -0.14
CA ASP A 161 -3.92 5.52 -0.85
C ASP A 161 -3.28 4.48 0.10
N ARG A 162 -3.08 4.78 1.39
CA ARG A 162 -2.51 3.91 2.43
C ARG A 162 -3.49 3.69 3.57
N LEU A 163 -3.43 2.50 4.17
CA LEU A 163 -4.27 2.11 5.30
C LEU A 163 -3.42 1.59 6.46
N GLY A 164 -3.40 2.32 7.57
CA GLY A 164 -2.88 1.84 8.83
C GLY A 164 -3.96 1.18 9.68
N VAL A 165 -3.57 0.18 10.45
CA VAL A 165 -4.47 -0.70 11.18
C VAL A 165 -3.97 -0.97 12.59
N TYR A 166 -4.86 -0.88 13.57
CA TYR A 166 -4.71 -1.48 14.88
C TYR A 166 -5.88 -2.43 15.14
N ALA A 167 -5.59 -3.58 15.69
CA ALA A 167 -6.60 -4.54 16.11
C ALA A 167 -6.38 -4.97 17.57
N LYS A 168 -7.47 -5.36 18.21
CA LYS A 168 -7.44 -5.79 19.59
C LYS A 168 -6.84 -7.19 19.70
N ASP A 169 -5.90 -7.39 20.61
CA ASP A 169 -5.46 -8.70 21.04
C ASP A 169 -6.50 -9.27 22.02
N SER A 170 -7.08 -10.41 21.72
CA SER A 170 -8.11 -11.03 22.56
C SER A 170 -7.60 -11.47 23.93
N LYS A 171 -6.29 -11.73 24.05
CA LYS A 171 -5.67 -12.23 25.28
C LYS A 171 -5.34 -11.11 26.26
N THR A 172 -4.88 -9.97 25.77
CA THR A 172 -4.43 -8.84 26.59
C THR A 172 -5.44 -7.70 26.65
N GLY A 173 -6.32 -7.59 25.65
CA GLY A 173 -7.23 -6.47 25.46
C GLY A 173 -6.58 -5.21 24.90
N GLU A 174 -5.26 -5.23 24.66
CA GLU A 174 -4.53 -4.10 24.11
C GLU A 174 -4.66 -4.04 22.57
N TYR A 175 -4.47 -2.84 22.01
CA TYR A 175 -4.45 -2.63 20.57
C TYR A 175 -3.04 -2.82 20.02
N VAL A 176 -2.90 -3.72 19.05
CA VAL A 176 -1.64 -4.06 18.38
C VAL A 176 -1.60 -3.40 17.01
N SER A 177 -0.50 -2.72 16.70
CA SER A 177 -0.24 -2.13 15.39
C SER A 177 0.08 -3.19 14.35
N PHE A 178 -0.49 -3.07 13.16
CA PHE A 178 -0.12 -3.88 12.01
C PHE A 178 0.85 -3.11 11.12
N THR A 179 1.90 -3.77 10.65
CA THR A 179 2.71 -3.24 9.54
C THR A 179 1.94 -3.34 8.22
N GLY A 180 2.38 -2.63 7.19
CA GLY A 180 1.78 -2.76 5.86
C GLY A 180 1.84 -4.20 5.31
N ASN A 181 2.93 -4.91 5.60
CA ASN A 181 3.05 -6.33 5.27
C ASN A 181 2.03 -7.21 6.00
N MET A 182 1.83 -6.98 7.30
CA MET A 182 0.82 -7.72 8.08
C MET A 182 -0.59 -7.47 7.56
N SER A 183 -0.95 -6.22 7.30
CA SER A 183 -2.26 -5.84 6.75
C SER A 183 -2.46 -6.43 5.35
N GLY A 184 -1.45 -6.33 4.49
CA GLY A 184 -1.47 -6.90 3.14
C GLY A 184 -1.67 -8.41 3.17
N MET A 185 -0.92 -9.13 4.01
CA MET A 185 -1.06 -10.60 4.10
C MET A 185 -2.36 -11.03 4.74
N LEU A 186 -2.89 -10.30 5.71
CA LEU A 186 -4.19 -10.59 6.30
C LEU A 186 -5.33 -10.42 5.30
N ILE A 187 -5.32 -9.32 4.52
CA ILE A 187 -6.29 -9.10 3.44
C ILE A 187 -6.16 -10.19 2.38
N ALA A 188 -4.93 -10.50 1.94
CA ALA A 188 -4.67 -11.54 0.95
C ALA A 188 -5.21 -12.91 1.41
N GLU A 189 -4.86 -13.34 2.63
CA GLU A 189 -5.31 -14.62 3.19
C GLU A 189 -6.83 -14.68 3.30
N TYR A 190 -7.46 -13.60 3.78
CA TYR A 190 -8.91 -13.53 3.84
C TYR A 190 -9.53 -13.68 2.45
N LEU A 191 -9.16 -12.84 1.50
CA LEU A 191 -9.71 -12.86 0.15
C LEU A 191 -9.51 -14.20 -0.55
N LEU A 192 -8.29 -14.74 -0.48
CA LEU A 192 -7.94 -15.98 -1.18
C LEU A 192 -8.60 -17.20 -0.54
N SER A 193 -8.65 -17.29 0.79
CA SER A 193 -9.33 -18.39 1.48
C SER A 193 -10.83 -18.42 1.17
N GLN A 194 -11.48 -17.24 1.19
CA GLN A 194 -12.91 -17.14 0.90
C GLN A 194 -13.23 -17.39 -0.58
N LYS A 195 -12.41 -16.89 -1.49
CA LYS A 195 -12.53 -17.18 -2.93
C LYS A 195 -12.28 -18.65 -3.23
N LYS A 196 -11.28 -19.29 -2.58
CA LYS A 196 -11.03 -20.74 -2.70
C LYS A 196 -12.23 -21.55 -2.25
N ALA A 197 -12.81 -21.22 -1.10
CA ALA A 197 -14.01 -21.90 -0.58
C ALA A 197 -15.22 -21.81 -1.51
N LYS A 198 -15.29 -20.78 -2.34
CA LYS A 198 -16.35 -20.55 -3.33
C LYS A 198 -15.99 -21.01 -4.75
N GLY A 199 -14.81 -21.58 -4.97
CA GLY A 199 -14.35 -21.99 -6.30
C GLY A 199 -14.08 -20.83 -7.25
N LEU A 200 -13.71 -19.64 -6.71
CA LEU A 200 -13.51 -18.40 -7.46
C LEU A 200 -12.02 -18.06 -7.68
N ILE A 201 -11.11 -18.97 -7.40
CA ILE A 201 -9.69 -18.78 -7.74
C ILE A 201 -9.46 -19.28 -9.16
N PRO A 202 -9.07 -18.42 -10.10
CA PRO A 202 -8.79 -18.82 -11.47
C PRO A 202 -7.48 -19.61 -11.55
N ALA A 203 -7.36 -20.47 -12.55
CA ALA A 203 -6.17 -21.30 -12.74
C ALA A 203 -4.90 -20.49 -13.04
N ASN A 204 -5.06 -19.28 -13.56
CA ASN A 204 -4.00 -18.33 -13.89
C ASN A 204 -3.98 -17.11 -12.96
N GLY A 205 -4.45 -17.25 -11.72
CA GLY A 205 -4.44 -16.16 -10.74
C GLY A 205 -3.02 -15.71 -10.38
N ALA A 206 -2.85 -14.39 -10.18
CA ALA A 206 -1.58 -13.80 -9.79
C ALA A 206 -1.69 -12.91 -8.54
N LEU A 207 -0.69 -13.05 -7.67
CA LEU A 207 -0.40 -12.16 -6.56
C LEU A 207 0.79 -11.29 -6.94
N VAL A 208 0.70 -9.97 -6.74
CA VAL A 208 1.77 -9.04 -7.10
C VAL A 208 2.30 -8.34 -5.86
N LYS A 209 3.61 -8.33 -5.66
CA LYS A 209 4.28 -7.63 -4.55
C LYS A 209 5.50 -6.84 -5.04
N THR A 210 5.96 -5.89 -4.23
CA THR A 210 7.26 -5.28 -4.48
C THR A 210 8.40 -6.16 -3.97
N ILE A 211 9.61 -5.96 -4.48
CA ILE A 211 10.83 -6.68 -4.04
C ILE A 211 11.14 -6.48 -2.56
N VAL A 212 10.58 -5.46 -1.91
CA VAL A 212 10.76 -5.16 -0.48
C VAL A 212 9.54 -5.49 0.38
N SER A 213 8.50 -6.06 -0.22
CA SER A 213 7.36 -6.63 0.53
C SER A 213 7.71 -8.02 1.06
N THR A 214 7.01 -8.45 2.10
CA THR A 214 7.30 -9.70 2.82
C THR A 214 7.35 -10.94 1.94
N ASN A 215 8.30 -11.84 2.23
CA ASN A 215 8.38 -13.16 1.60
C ASN A 215 7.30 -14.14 2.13
N MET A 216 6.48 -13.76 3.10
CA MET A 216 5.27 -14.52 3.44
C MET A 216 4.34 -14.66 2.23
N ALA A 217 4.34 -13.68 1.31
CA ALA A 217 3.58 -13.72 0.07
C ALA A 217 3.92 -14.93 -0.83
N ASP A 218 5.17 -15.43 -0.78
CA ASP A 218 5.59 -16.64 -1.50
C ASP A 218 4.84 -17.86 -0.97
N ALA A 219 4.75 -17.98 0.36
CA ALA A 219 4.05 -19.09 1.00
C ALA A 219 2.53 -19.01 0.74
N VAL A 220 1.94 -17.82 0.79
CA VAL A 220 0.53 -17.58 0.48
C VAL A 220 0.24 -17.91 -0.98
N ALA A 221 1.04 -17.39 -1.92
CA ALA A 221 0.84 -17.68 -3.35
C ALA A 221 0.91 -19.18 -3.65
N LYS A 222 1.85 -19.89 -3.02
CA LYS A 222 1.99 -21.35 -3.14
C LYS A 222 0.76 -22.09 -2.61
N GLU A 223 0.23 -21.69 -1.44
CA GLU A 223 -0.97 -22.32 -0.84
C GLU A 223 -2.20 -22.23 -1.75
N TYR A 224 -2.34 -21.11 -2.44
CA TYR A 224 -3.48 -20.85 -3.32
C TYR A 224 -3.19 -21.14 -4.80
N ASN A 225 -2.03 -21.73 -5.12
CA ASN A 225 -1.59 -22.06 -6.48
C ASN A 225 -1.63 -20.84 -7.41
N LEU A 226 -1.18 -19.67 -6.90
CA LEU A 226 -1.10 -18.44 -7.64
C LEU A 226 0.31 -18.22 -8.20
N LYS A 227 0.38 -17.51 -9.32
CA LYS A 227 1.65 -16.94 -9.78
C LYS A 227 2.03 -15.76 -8.88
N LEU A 228 3.18 -15.83 -8.21
CA LEU A 228 3.77 -14.67 -7.57
C LEU A 228 4.57 -13.87 -8.58
N ILE A 229 4.34 -12.56 -8.62
CA ILE A 229 5.07 -11.61 -9.45
C ILE A 229 5.68 -10.55 -8.56
N GLU A 230 6.99 -10.40 -8.64
CA GLU A 230 7.73 -9.34 -7.96
C GLU A 230 8.00 -8.19 -8.93
N VAL A 231 7.81 -6.97 -8.43
CA VAL A 231 8.09 -5.74 -9.17
C VAL A 231 8.97 -4.81 -8.34
N LEU A 232 9.54 -3.79 -8.96
CA LEU A 232 10.25 -2.73 -8.25
C LEU A 232 9.30 -1.98 -7.30
N THR A 233 9.87 -1.28 -6.32
CA THR A 233 9.12 -0.43 -5.38
C THR A 233 8.40 0.69 -6.13
N GLY A 234 7.14 0.89 -5.79
CA GLY A 234 6.23 1.85 -6.37
C GLY A 234 5.04 1.16 -7.05
N PHE A 235 3.84 1.49 -6.58
CA PHE A 235 2.60 0.82 -7.02
C PHE A 235 2.34 0.95 -8.51
N LYS A 236 2.93 1.96 -9.19
CA LYS A 236 2.88 2.09 -10.64
C LYS A 236 3.31 0.81 -11.38
N TYR A 237 4.25 0.05 -10.82
CA TYR A 237 4.68 -1.22 -11.41
C TYR A 237 3.66 -2.34 -11.18
N ILE A 238 2.93 -2.31 -10.05
CA ILE A 238 1.79 -3.21 -9.82
C ILE A 238 0.67 -2.88 -10.80
N GLY A 239 0.34 -1.59 -10.95
CA GLY A 239 -0.63 -1.11 -11.94
C GLY A 239 -0.26 -1.47 -13.38
N GLU A 240 1.03 -1.41 -13.72
CA GLU A 240 1.55 -1.84 -15.02
C GLU A 240 1.37 -3.35 -15.25
N GLN A 241 1.54 -4.20 -14.22
CA GLN A 241 1.26 -5.64 -14.34
C GLN A 241 -0.22 -5.90 -14.62
N ILE A 242 -1.15 -5.20 -13.94
CA ILE A 242 -2.58 -5.33 -14.23
C ILE A 242 -2.85 -5.04 -15.70
N LYS A 243 -2.28 -3.96 -16.23
CA LYS A 243 -2.39 -3.60 -17.66
C LYS A 243 -1.86 -4.71 -18.58
N PHE A 244 -0.68 -5.28 -18.26
CA PHE A 244 -0.11 -6.36 -19.06
C PHE A 244 -0.99 -7.61 -19.03
N PHE A 245 -1.55 -7.97 -17.88
CA PHE A 245 -2.47 -9.09 -17.77
C PHE A 245 -3.70 -8.93 -18.65
N GLU A 246 -4.29 -7.73 -18.66
CA GLU A 246 -5.45 -7.44 -19.50
C GLU A 246 -5.13 -7.45 -21.00
N GLN A 247 -3.98 -6.87 -21.40
CA GLN A 247 -3.58 -6.79 -22.80
C GLN A 247 -3.14 -8.13 -23.37
N GLN A 248 -2.45 -8.94 -22.55
CA GLN A 248 -1.84 -10.21 -22.99
C GLN A 248 -2.69 -11.43 -22.63
N HIS A 249 -3.74 -11.27 -21.82
CA HIS A 249 -4.59 -12.34 -21.31
C HIS A 249 -3.79 -13.47 -20.62
N THR A 250 -2.71 -13.09 -19.90
CA THR A 250 -1.79 -14.06 -19.29
C THR A 250 -2.24 -14.50 -17.91
N TYR A 251 -2.55 -13.55 -17.04
CA TYR A 251 -2.93 -13.80 -15.65
C TYR A 251 -4.18 -13.00 -15.26
N GLU A 252 -4.85 -13.47 -14.20
CA GLU A 252 -5.91 -12.72 -13.53
C GLU A 252 -5.37 -12.14 -12.21
N TYR A 253 -5.47 -10.82 -12.06
CA TYR A 253 -5.03 -10.14 -10.85
C TYR A 253 -5.92 -10.50 -9.66
N MET A 254 -5.32 -11.06 -8.60
CA MET A 254 -6.03 -11.43 -7.39
C MET A 254 -5.88 -10.40 -6.28
N PHE A 255 -4.64 -9.90 -6.09
CA PHE A 255 -4.29 -8.90 -5.08
C PHE A 255 -2.88 -8.38 -5.33
N GLY A 256 -2.62 -7.13 -4.94
CA GLY A 256 -1.27 -6.55 -4.95
C GLY A 256 -1.08 -5.58 -3.80
N PHE A 257 0.13 -5.52 -3.26
CA PHE A 257 0.43 -4.71 -2.08
C PHE A 257 1.89 -4.28 -2.01
N GLU A 258 2.10 -3.22 -1.23
CA GLU A 258 3.42 -2.71 -0.84
C GLU A 258 3.58 -2.77 0.68
N GLU A 259 4.82 -2.89 1.16
CA GLU A 259 5.16 -2.82 2.57
C GLU A 259 4.78 -1.48 3.21
N SER A 260 4.69 -0.42 2.40
CA SER A 260 4.35 0.95 2.81
C SER A 260 2.83 1.18 2.92
N TYR A 261 2.10 0.20 3.44
CA TYR A 261 0.67 0.29 3.82
C TYR A 261 -0.31 0.45 2.65
N GLY A 262 0.14 0.30 1.42
CA GLY A 262 -0.69 0.40 0.23
C GLY A 262 -1.06 -0.94 -0.38
N CYS A 263 -2.31 -1.12 -0.78
CA CYS A 263 -2.75 -2.29 -1.53
C CYS A 263 -3.91 -1.95 -2.47
N LEU A 264 -4.23 -2.91 -3.34
CA LEU A 264 -5.39 -2.82 -4.23
C LEU A 264 -6.13 -4.16 -4.27
N VAL A 265 -7.42 -4.13 -4.00
CA VAL A 265 -8.35 -5.24 -4.18
C VAL A 265 -9.20 -4.96 -5.43
N GLY A 266 -9.17 -5.87 -6.40
CA GLY A 266 -9.81 -5.63 -7.69
C GLY A 266 -8.97 -4.81 -8.66
N THR A 267 -9.57 -4.44 -9.81
CA THR A 267 -8.87 -3.73 -10.91
C THR A 267 -9.58 -2.46 -11.33
N HIS A 268 -10.45 -1.92 -10.48
CA HIS A 268 -11.19 -0.67 -10.72
C HIS A 268 -10.29 0.56 -10.71
N ALA A 269 -9.12 0.47 -10.11
CA ALA A 269 -8.07 1.47 -10.10
C ALA A 269 -6.73 0.84 -10.54
N ARG A 270 -5.71 1.68 -10.75
CA ARG A 270 -4.34 1.26 -11.15
C ARG A 270 -3.29 1.77 -10.17
N ASP A 271 -3.74 2.24 -9.01
CA ASP A 271 -2.91 2.62 -7.88
C ASP A 271 -3.53 2.04 -6.59
N LYS A 272 -2.84 2.21 -5.49
CA LYS A 272 -3.32 1.85 -4.16
C LYS A 272 -4.67 2.51 -3.88
N ASP A 273 -5.53 1.80 -3.19
CA ASP A 273 -6.83 2.31 -2.78
C ASP A 273 -7.11 1.92 -1.33
N ALA A 274 -6.94 2.89 -0.42
CA ALA A 274 -7.20 2.65 0.98
C ALA A 274 -8.69 2.45 1.29
N ILE A 275 -9.59 2.93 0.46
CA ILE A 275 -11.04 2.80 0.70
C ILE A 275 -11.49 1.35 0.46
N VAL A 276 -11.03 0.72 -0.63
CA VAL A 276 -11.29 -0.70 -0.85
C VAL A 276 -10.60 -1.56 0.21
N ALA A 277 -9.40 -1.15 0.68
CA ALA A 277 -8.71 -1.82 1.76
C ALA A 277 -9.46 -1.73 3.10
N VAL A 278 -10.01 -0.55 3.45
CA VAL A 278 -10.91 -0.34 4.61
C VAL A 278 -12.10 -1.29 4.52
N MET A 279 -12.75 -1.36 3.36
CA MET A 279 -13.90 -2.22 3.14
C MET A 279 -13.54 -3.70 3.32
N ALA A 280 -12.51 -4.17 2.65
CA ALA A 280 -12.06 -5.57 2.71
C ALA A 280 -11.60 -5.98 4.11
N LEU A 281 -10.92 -5.08 4.82
CA LEU A 281 -10.45 -5.35 6.18
C LEU A 281 -11.61 -5.38 7.19
N CYS A 282 -12.60 -4.50 7.06
CA CYS A 282 -13.81 -4.55 7.89
C CYS A 282 -14.65 -5.81 7.62
N GLU A 283 -14.72 -6.26 6.36
CA GLU A 283 -15.36 -7.54 6.02
C GLU A 283 -14.60 -8.72 6.65
N ALA A 284 -13.26 -8.74 6.55
CA ALA A 284 -12.42 -9.75 7.20
C ALA A 284 -12.61 -9.74 8.73
N ALA A 285 -12.62 -8.57 9.34
CA ALA A 285 -12.84 -8.42 10.78
C ALA A 285 -14.21 -8.95 11.22
N ALA A 286 -15.27 -8.66 10.44
CA ALA A 286 -16.61 -9.21 10.67
C ALA A 286 -16.62 -10.75 10.55
N TYR A 287 -15.94 -11.28 9.53
CA TYR A 287 -15.84 -12.73 9.31
C TYR A 287 -15.14 -13.44 10.48
N TYR A 288 -14.01 -12.91 10.96
CA TYR A 288 -13.28 -13.52 12.06
C TYR A 288 -13.98 -13.30 13.40
N LYS A 289 -14.58 -12.14 13.62
CA LYS A 289 -15.38 -11.87 14.83
C LYS A 289 -16.55 -12.84 14.98
N LYS A 290 -17.21 -13.23 13.88
CA LYS A 290 -18.24 -14.27 13.89
C LYS A 290 -17.70 -15.61 14.38
N GLN A 291 -16.41 -15.87 14.24
CA GLN A 291 -15.72 -17.06 14.72
C GLN A 291 -15.12 -16.88 16.13
N GLY A 292 -15.35 -15.75 16.78
CA GLY A 292 -14.78 -15.43 18.09
C GLY A 292 -13.32 -14.99 18.06
N LEU A 293 -12.80 -14.61 16.89
CA LEU A 293 -11.42 -14.17 16.70
C LEU A 293 -11.36 -12.67 16.42
N THR A 294 -10.28 -12.03 16.84
CA THR A 294 -9.90 -10.68 16.39
C THR A 294 -9.03 -10.76 15.13
N LEU A 295 -8.76 -9.62 14.48
CA LEU A 295 -7.78 -9.59 13.38
C LEU A 295 -6.37 -9.92 13.86
N TRP A 296 -6.02 -9.60 15.12
CA TRP A 296 -4.73 -9.98 15.69
C TRP A 296 -4.63 -11.49 15.91
N ASP A 297 -5.68 -12.11 16.45
CA ASP A 297 -5.71 -13.57 16.59
C ASP A 297 -5.55 -14.27 15.23
N GLN A 298 -6.20 -13.73 14.20
CA GLN A 298 -6.04 -14.26 12.85
C GLN A 298 -4.64 -14.03 12.29
N MET A 299 -3.99 -12.91 12.59
CA MET A 299 -2.60 -12.69 12.18
C MET A 299 -1.66 -13.72 12.84
N VAL A 300 -1.91 -14.06 14.09
CA VAL A 300 -1.19 -15.16 14.78
C VAL A 300 -1.41 -16.50 14.07
N ASN A 301 -2.65 -16.83 13.70
CA ASN A 301 -2.96 -18.04 12.93
C ASN A 301 -2.23 -18.07 11.57
N ILE A 302 -2.10 -16.91 10.90
CA ILE A 302 -1.34 -16.77 9.65
C ILE A 302 0.15 -17.08 9.88
N TYR A 303 0.72 -16.58 10.98
CA TYR A 303 2.10 -16.91 11.35
C TYR A 303 2.27 -18.40 11.69
N GLU A 304 1.32 -19.01 12.39
CA GLU A 304 1.37 -20.45 12.66
C GLU A 304 1.28 -21.29 11.39
N LYS A 305 0.50 -20.83 10.41
CA LYS A 305 0.31 -21.52 9.13
C LYS A 305 1.50 -21.39 8.18
N TYR A 306 2.08 -20.19 8.05
CA TYR A 306 3.07 -19.87 7.03
C TYR A 306 4.50 -19.64 7.54
N GLY A 307 4.65 -19.54 8.85
CA GLY A 307 5.90 -19.16 9.51
C GLY A 307 5.89 -17.70 9.98
N TYR A 308 6.74 -17.39 10.94
CA TYR A 308 6.87 -16.04 11.49
C TYR A 308 7.88 -15.21 10.70
N TYR A 309 7.39 -14.23 9.98
CA TYR A 309 8.20 -13.27 9.23
C TYR A 309 8.34 -11.99 10.06
N ARG A 310 9.56 -11.68 10.47
CA ARG A 310 9.88 -10.45 11.21
C ARG A 310 10.61 -9.48 10.29
N GLU A 311 10.11 -8.28 10.22
CA GLU A 311 10.62 -7.22 9.37
C GLU A 311 11.05 -6.03 10.21
N GLY A 312 12.00 -5.27 9.68
CA GLY A 312 12.48 -4.03 10.28
C GLY A 312 12.77 -3.00 9.21
N LEU A 313 12.40 -1.75 9.47
CA LEU A 313 12.70 -0.61 8.61
C LEU A 313 13.53 0.41 9.39
N LYS A 314 14.57 0.92 8.75
CA LYS A 314 15.33 2.07 9.26
C LYS A 314 15.41 3.14 8.18
N SER A 315 14.80 4.27 8.44
CA SER A 315 14.90 5.45 7.58
C SER A 315 15.97 6.41 8.10
N ILE A 316 16.76 6.95 7.18
CA ILE A 316 17.77 7.99 7.46
C ILE A 316 17.41 9.20 6.59
N THR A 317 17.02 10.29 7.23
CA THR A 317 16.67 11.54 6.54
C THR A 317 17.83 12.52 6.59
N LEU A 318 18.34 12.91 5.43
CA LEU A 318 19.37 13.92 5.27
C LEU A 318 18.80 15.04 4.39
N LYS A 319 18.84 16.28 4.88
CA LYS A 319 18.22 17.44 4.22
C LYS A 319 19.20 18.19 3.31
N GLY A 320 18.65 18.85 2.29
CA GLY A 320 19.41 19.74 1.40
C GLY A 320 20.29 19.03 0.38
N VAL A 321 21.00 19.80 -0.42
CA VAL A 321 21.86 19.28 -1.51
C VAL A 321 22.98 18.39 -0.98
N GLU A 322 23.56 18.72 0.17
CA GLU A 322 24.60 17.93 0.85
C GLU A 322 24.03 16.57 1.30
N GLY A 323 22.77 16.55 1.76
CA GLY A 323 22.09 15.31 2.14
C GLY A 323 21.90 14.38 0.95
N VAL A 324 21.47 14.89 -0.18
CA VAL A 324 21.34 14.11 -1.44
C VAL A 324 22.68 13.53 -1.87
N ALA A 325 23.76 14.34 -1.83
CA ALA A 325 25.10 13.88 -2.16
C ALA A 325 25.58 12.76 -1.23
N LYS A 326 25.29 12.89 0.08
CA LYS A 326 25.67 11.90 1.08
C LYS A 326 24.92 10.58 0.90
N ILE A 327 23.62 10.63 0.62
CA ILE A 327 22.81 9.42 0.32
C ILE A 327 23.39 8.69 -0.91
N LYS A 328 23.74 9.46 -1.95
CA LYS A 328 24.38 8.87 -3.15
C LYS A 328 25.70 8.19 -2.80
N GLU A 329 26.59 8.86 -2.06
CA GLU A 329 27.88 8.35 -1.61
C GLU A 329 27.71 7.03 -0.82
N MET A 330 26.73 6.96 0.08
CA MET A 330 26.44 5.75 0.88
C MET A 330 26.07 4.56 -0.01
N LEU A 331 25.24 4.77 -1.03
CA LEU A 331 24.86 3.69 -1.96
C LEU A 331 26.00 3.30 -2.89
N ASP A 332 26.77 4.27 -3.39
CA ASP A 332 27.94 4.00 -4.22
C ASP A 332 28.99 3.19 -3.43
N ASN A 333 29.19 3.52 -2.15
CA ASN A 333 30.09 2.77 -1.28
C ASN A 333 29.60 1.32 -1.07
N LEU A 334 28.30 1.09 -0.86
CA LEU A 334 27.72 -0.26 -0.75
C LEU A 334 27.87 -1.06 -2.06
N ARG A 335 27.85 -0.40 -3.22
CA ARG A 335 28.09 -1.04 -4.52
C ARG A 335 29.52 -1.47 -4.73
N GLU A 336 30.45 -0.60 -4.38
CA GLU A 336 31.89 -0.89 -4.56
C GLU A 336 32.43 -1.86 -3.49
N HIS A 337 31.84 -1.84 -2.32
CA HIS A 337 32.26 -2.65 -1.17
C HIS A 337 31.09 -3.47 -0.65
N THR A 338 30.64 -4.44 -1.45
CA THR A 338 29.55 -5.34 -1.05
C THR A 338 29.86 -6.01 0.28
N PRO A 339 29.03 -5.84 1.33
CA PRO A 339 29.27 -6.48 2.62
C PRO A 339 29.22 -8.01 2.53
N GLU A 340 30.08 -8.68 3.26
CA GLU A 340 30.00 -10.15 3.39
C GLU A 340 28.89 -10.58 4.37
N LYS A 341 28.54 -9.71 5.31
CA LYS A 341 27.56 -9.97 6.38
C LYS A 341 26.75 -8.71 6.73
N PHE A 342 25.52 -8.94 7.18
CA PHE A 342 24.70 -7.97 7.91
C PHE A 342 24.39 -8.56 9.30
N GLY A 343 25.02 -8.05 10.36
CA GLY A 343 24.98 -8.66 11.70
C GLY A 343 25.46 -10.11 11.64
N ASP A 344 24.65 -11.05 12.08
CA ASP A 344 24.96 -12.47 12.06
C ASP A 344 24.66 -13.17 10.72
N PHE A 345 24.00 -12.48 9.80
CA PHE A 345 23.58 -13.04 8.51
C PHE A 345 24.67 -12.88 7.45
N THR A 346 24.98 -13.97 6.75
CA THR A 346 25.93 -14.01 5.63
C THR A 346 25.22 -13.65 4.33
N VAL A 347 25.82 -12.80 3.51
CA VAL A 347 25.32 -12.43 2.17
C VAL A 347 25.60 -13.58 1.21
N LEU A 348 24.54 -14.12 0.61
CA LEU A 348 24.60 -15.21 -0.37
C LEU A 348 24.65 -14.66 -1.80
N SER A 349 23.86 -13.63 -2.10
CA SER A 349 23.91 -12.91 -3.36
C SER A 349 23.63 -11.41 -3.17
N ALA A 350 24.18 -10.61 -4.07
CA ALA A 350 23.95 -9.17 -4.12
C ALA A 350 23.28 -8.81 -5.47
N ARG A 351 22.16 -8.11 -5.41
CA ARG A 351 21.40 -7.63 -6.58
C ARG A 351 21.59 -6.13 -6.69
N ASP A 352 22.18 -5.65 -7.77
CA ASP A 352 22.27 -4.23 -8.11
C ASP A 352 21.33 -3.96 -9.30
N TYR A 353 20.18 -3.37 -9.02
CA TYR A 353 19.20 -3.08 -10.05
C TYR A 353 19.60 -1.92 -10.96
N ASP A 354 20.51 -1.04 -10.54
CA ASP A 354 21.02 0.03 -11.39
C ASP A 354 21.97 -0.50 -12.47
N ARG A 355 22.78 -1.49 -12.09
CA ARG A 355 23.73 -2.17 -13.00
C ARG A 355 23.11 -3.38 -13.71
N ASP A 356 21.85 -3.74 -13.37
CA ASP A 356 21.15 -4.93 -13.88
C ASP A 356 21.96 -6.23 -13.67
N VAL A 357 22.43 -6.44 -12.45
CA VAL A 357 23.25 -7.61 -12.14
C VAL A 357 22.93 -8.21 -10.78
N ILE A 358 22.84 -9.53 -10.74
CA ILE A 358 22.86 -10.36 -9.52
C ILE A 358 24.21 -11.08 -9.49
N VAL A 359 24.93 -10.98 -8.38
CA VAL A 359 26.21 -11.65 -8.17
C VAL A 359 26.05 -12.70 -7.07
N ASP A 360 26.33 -13.97 -7.36
CA ASP A 360 26.46 -15.01 -6.35
C ASP A 360 27.78 -14.79 -5.61
N MET A 361 27.73 -14.62 -4.29
CA MET A 361 28.91 -14.26 -3.50
C MET A 361 29.89 -15.40 -3.31
N LYS A 362 29.46 -16.66 -3.51
CA LYS A 362 30.31 -17.85 -3.38
C LYS A 362 31.02 -18.17 -4.68
N THR A 363 30.34 -18.10 -5.80
CA THR A 363 30.85 -18.52 -7.11
C THR A 363 31.35 -17.36 -7.97
N GLY A 364 30.92 -16.14 -7.70
CA GLY A 364 31.13 -14.96 -8.53
C GLY A 364 30.31 -14.95 -9.82
N GLU A 365 29.38 -15.91 -10.00
CA GLU A 365 28.50 -15.98 -11.15
C GLU A 365 27.61 -14.73 -11.22
N LYS A 366 27.40 -14.22 -12.44
CA LYS A 366 26.60 -13.04 -12.70
C LYS A 366 25.43 -13.36 -13.62
N LYS A 367 24.24 -12.83 -13.28
CA LYS A 367 23.05 -12.91 -14.10
C LYS A 367 22.25 -11.61 -14.03
N PRO A 368 21.41 -11.29 -15.03
CA PRO A 368 20.56 -10.09 -14.97
C PRO A 368 19.51 -10.20 -13.87
N THR A 369 19.05 -9.05 -13.37
CA THR A 369 17.99 -8.95 -12.35
C THR A 369 16.62 -9.32 -12.91
N GLY A 370 16.41 -9.09 -14.20
CA GLY A 370 15.13 -9.32 -14.87
C GLY A 370 14.06 -8.23 -14.61
N LEU A 371 14.43 -7.15 -13.92
CA LEU A 371 13.57 -6.01 -13.65
C LEU A 371 14.17 -4.72 -14.26
N PRO A 372 13.36 -3.66 -14.43
CA PRO A 372 13.87 -2.37 -14.90
C PRO A 372 14.99 -1.82 -14.03
N LYS A 373 15.83 -0.95 -14.59
CA LYS A 373 16.89 -0.29 -13.83
C LYS A 373 16.33 0.62 -12.75
N SER A 374 16.90 0.51 -11.55
CA SER A 374 16.52 1.33 -10.39
C SER A 374 17.69 1.43 -9.41
N ASN A 375 17.83 2.56 -8.72
CA ASN A 375 18.89 2.76 -7.73
C ASN A 375 18.59 1.99 -6.43
N VAL A 376 18.62 0.67 -6.51
CA VAL A 376 18.30 -0.25 -5.41
C VAL A 376 19.37 -1.32 -5.32
N LEU A 377 19.80 -1.60 -4.10
CA LEU A 377 20.65 -2.72 -3.73
C LEU A 377 19.86 -3.68 -2.86
N TYR A 378 19.90 -4.96 -3.19
CA TYR A 378 19.20 -6.01 -2.44
C TYR A 378 20.18 -7.17 -2.19
N TYR A 379 20.21 -7.67 -0.97
CA TYR A 379 21.09 -8.73 -0.53
C TYR A 379 20.26 -9.91 -0.05
N ASP A 380 20.42 -11.05 -0.72
CA ASP A 380 19.89 -12.31 -0.22
C ASP A 380 20.84 -12.83 0.86
N LEU A 381 20.28 -13.18 1.99
CA LEU A 381 21.02 -13.63 3.16
C LEU A 381 20.71 -15.11 3.46
N ASN A 382 21.53 -15.73 4.32
CA ASN A 382 21.19 -17.07 4.77
C ASN A 382 19.86 -17.12 5.53
N ASP A 383 19.32 -18.33 5.68
CA ASP A 383 18.03 -18.61 6.35
C ASP A 383 16.81 -17.90 5.73
N GLY A 384 16.89 -17.55 4.43
CA GLY A 384 15.83 -16.85 3.71
C GLY A 384 15.63 -15.38 4.11
N ALA A 385 16.56 -14.84 4.91
CA ALA A 385 16.57 -13.42 5.26
C ALA A 385 17.04 -12.56 4.08
N TRP A 386 16.76 -11.26 4.15
CA TRP A 386 17.21 -10.31 3.14
C TRP A 386 17.41 -8.90 3.73
N CYS A 387 18.15 -8.08 3.01
CA CYS A 387 18.33 -6.67 3.32
C CYS A 387 18.25 -5.86 2.03
N CYS A 388 17.59 -4.72 2.07
CA CYS A 388 17.50 -3.82 0.91
C CYS A 388 17.89 -2.40 1.31
N ALA A 389 18.73 -1.77 0.49
CA ALA A 389 19.11 -0.36 0.62
C ALA A 389 18.70 0.40 -0.64
N ARG A 390 17.92 1.49 -0.44
CA ARG A 390 17.46 2.35 -1.52
C ARG A 390 17.31 3.79 -1.06
N PRO A 391 17.51 4.80 -1.94
CA PRO A 391 17.12 6.15 -1.64
C PRO A 391 15.59 6.27 -1.72
N SER A 392 15.01 7.18 -0.92
CA SER A 392 13.64 7.62 -1.16
C SER A 392 13.60 8.47 -2.45
N GLY A 393 12.56 8.29 -3.25
CA GLY A 393 12.30 9.13 -4.42
C GLY A 393 11.56 10.43 -4.08
N THR A 394 11.27 10.64 -2.79
CA THR A 394 10.54 11.82 -2.28
C THR A 394 11.37 12.56 -1.26
#